data_ef5d0bc8d7f01ddda99b198507cc74fc
#
_entry.id   ef5d0bc8d7f01ddda99b198507cc74fc
#
_cell.length_a   1.000
_cell.length_b   1.000
_cell.length_c   1.000
_cell.angle_alpha   90.00
_cell.angle_beta   90.00
_cell.angle_gamma   90.00
#
_symmetry.space_group_name_H-M   'P 1'
#
loop_
_entity.id
_entity.type
_entity.pdbx_description
1 polymer ?
#
loop_
_entity_poly.entity_id
_entity_poly.type
_entity_poly.pdbx_seq_one_letter_code
_entity_poly.pdbx_strand_id
1 'polypeptide(L)'
;PVFSDRRVREAITLAFDFEWMNKALFYNAWSRTNSYFQNTEYAARNYPDAAELVLLAPMKKDLPSEVFTQIYQPPVSKGDGYDRDNLLKADKLLNEAGWVLKGQQRVNATTGQPLSFELLLPASSNSQWVLPFQHSLQRLGINMDIRKVDNSQITNRMRSRDYDMMPRVWRAMPWPSSDLQISWSSEYINSTYNAPGVQSPVIDSLINQIIAEIGRAH
;
A
#
# COMPACT_ATOMS: atom_id res chain seq x y z
N PRO A 1 1.46 -2.80 -16.17
CA PRO A 1 0.50 -2.41 -15.13
C PRO A 1 0.98 -1.15 -14.40
N VAL A 2 0.07 -0.22 -14.15
CA VAL A 2 0.38 1.10 -13.56
C VAL A 2 1.10 0.97 -12.20
N PHE A 3 0.71 0.00 -11.39
CA PHE A 3 1.22 -0.21 -10.03
C PHE A 3 2.47 -1.09 -9.92
N SER A 4 3.06 -1.54 -11.02
CA SER A 4 4.29 -2.36 -10.96
C SER A 4 5.49 -1.56 -10.46
N ASP A 5 5.59 -0.27 -10.81
CA ASP A 5 6.65 0.62 -10.34
C ASP A 5 6.36 1.14 -8.92
N ARG A 6 7.32 0.93 -8.01
CA ARG A 6 7.22 1.40 -6.62
C ARG A 6 7.05 2.92 -6.52
N ARG A 7 7.73 3.69 -7.41
CA ARG A 7 7.67 5.16 -7.41
C ARG A 7 6.27 5.66 -7.71
N VAL A 8 5.52 4.97 -8.60
CA VAL A 8 4.12 5.28 -8.89
C VAL A 8 3.25 5.04 -7.66
N ARG A 9 3.43 3.89 -6.97
CA ARG A 9 2.67 3.59 -5.74
C ARG A 9 2.95 4.62 -4.64
N GLU A 10 4.20 5.03 -4.48
CA GLU A 10 4.61 6.04 -3.50
C GLU A 10 4.02 7.42 -3.84
N ALA A 11 4.04 7.83 -5.11
CA ALA A 11 3.44 9.07 -5.58
C ALA A 11 1.93 9.11 -5.30
N ILE A 12 1.22 8.02 -5.55
CA ILE A 12 -0.21 7.90 -5.25
C ILE A 12 -0.47 7.96 -3.74
N THR A 13 0.40 7.37 -2.92
CA THR A 13 0.32 7.45 -1.46
C THR A 13 0.52 8.88 -0.94
N LEU A 14 1.44 9.65 -1.53
CA LEU A 14 1.67 11.05 -1.21
C LEU A 14 0.48 11.96 -1.55
N ALA A 15 -0.33 11.57 -2.53
CA ALA A 15 -1.56 12.30 -2.90
C ALA A 15 -2.71 12.10 -1.89
N PHE A 16 -2.58 11.13 -0.95
CA PHE A 16 -3.60 10.83 0.04
C PHE A 16 -3.41 11.70 1.30
N ASP A 17 -4.14 12.79 1.41
CA ASP A 17 -4.10 13.71 2.57
C ASP A 17 -4.89 13.12 3.74
N PHE A 18 -4.25 12.21 4.48
CA PHE A 18 -4.86 11.55 5.63
C PHE A 18 -5.22 12.52 6.75
N GLU A 19 -4.35 13.47 7.08
CA GLU A 19 -4.51 14.39 8.20
C GLU A 19 -5.75 15.28 7.99
N TRP A 20 -5.94 15.80 6.78
CA TRP A 20 -7.14 16.58 6.44
C TRP A 20 -8.40 15.71 6.49
N MET A 21 -8.37 14.53 5.88
CA MET A 21 -9.52 13.61 5.87
C MET A 21 -9.89 13.16 7.28
N ASN A 22 -8.90 12.84 8.12
CA ASN A 22 -9.13 12.47 9.51
C ASN A 22 -9.80 13.59 10.29
N LYS A 23 -9.32 14.82 10.12
CA LYS A 23 -9.91 16.00 10.78
C LYS A 23 -11.29 16.35 10.24
N ALA A 24 -11.43 16.45 8.92
CA ALA A 24 -12.64 16.97 8.28
C ALA A 24 -13.78 15.96 8.18
N LEU A 25 -13.46 14.66 8.00
CA LEU A 25 -14.45 13.62 7.73
C LEU A 25 -14.63 12.64 8.90
N PHE A 26 -13.58 12.45 9.71
CA PHE A 26 -13.56 11.42 10.77
C PHE A 26 -13.32 11.99 12.16
N TYR A 27 -13.36 13.31 12.34
CA TYR A 27 -13.29 13.99 13.65
C TYR A 27 -12.07 13.58 14.48
N ASN A 28 -10.93 13.32 13.84
CA ASN A 28 -9.69 12.79 14.43
C ASN A 28 -9.82 11.43 15.14
N ALA A 29 -10.82 10.63 14.74
CA ALA A 29 -11.04 9.32 15.34
C ALA A 29 -10.02 8.25 14.91
N TRP A 30 -9.20 8.51 13.90
CA TRP A 30 -8.26 7.56 13.34
C TRP A 30 -6.81 7.97 13.58
N SER A 31 -5.93 6.99 13.65
CA SER A 31 -4.49 7.19 13.64
C SER A 31 -3.84 6.44 12.48
N ARG A 32 -2.79 7.01 11.90
CA ARG A 32 -2.02 6.37 10.85
C ARG A 32 -1.17 5.26 11.44
N THR A 33 -1.20 4.07 10.83
CA THR A 33 -0.35 2.96 11.26
C THR A 33 1.00 3.03 10.56
N ASN A 34 2.07 2.74 11.29
CA ASN A 34 3.45 2.68 10.75
C ASN A 34 4.08 1.29 10.91
N SER A 35 3.35 0.33 11.45
CA SER A 35 3.78 -1.06 11.57
C SER A 35 2.61 -2.00 11.34
N TYR A 36 2.87 -3.19 10.81
CA TYR A 36 1.86 -4.24 10.63
C TYR A 36 1.26 -4.69 11.97
N PHE A 37 2.09 -4.82 13.01
CA PHE A 37 1.69 -5.16 14.37
C PHE A 37 1.54 -3.93 15.27
N GLN A 38 0.96 -2.85 14.73
CA GLN A 38 0.74 -1.62 15.47
C GLN A 38 0.10 -1.88 16.85
N ASN A 39 0.56 -1.17 17.89
CA ASN A 39 0.11 -1.28 19.29
C ASN A 39 0.45 -2.60 20.00
N THR A 40 1.35 -3.40 19.45
CA THR A 40 1.85 -4.61 20.12
C THR A 40 3.36 -4.52 20.36
N GLU A 41 3.91 -5.48 21.09
CA GLU A 41 5.36 -5.62 21.27
C GLU A 41 6.10 -5.99 19.97
N TYR A 42 5.41 -6.58 19.00
CA TYR A 42 5.95 -6.97 17.68
C TYR A 42 5.97 -5.81 16.67
N ALA A 43 5.58 -4.60 17.07
CA ALA A 43 5.58 -3.46 16.17
C ALA A 43 7.02 -3.03 15.84
N ALA A 44 7.36 -3.00 14.55
CA ALA A 44 8.63 -2.43 14.08
C ALA A 44 8.62 -0.92 14.31
N ARG A 45 9.47 -0.43 15.21
CA ARG A 45 9.55 0.99 15.60
C ARG A 45 10.92 1.60 15.38
N ASN A 46 11.93 0.76 15.19
CA ASN A 46 13.33 1.13 15.09
C ASN A 46 13.99 0.49 13.87
N TYR A 47 15.27 0.72 13.69
CA TYR A 47 16.10 -0.07 12.79
C TYR A 47 16.16 -1.53 13.27
N PRO A 48 16.41 -2.48 12.36
CA PRO A 48 16.64 -3.87 12.75
C PRO A 48 17.70 -3.98 13.84
N ASP A 49 17.42 -4.73 14.87
CA ASP A 49 18.38 -5.02 15.95
C ASP A 49 19.42 -6.06 15.52
N ALA A 50 20.35 -6.42 16.42
CA ALA A 50 21.43 -7.35 16.12
C ALA A 50 20.91 -8.75 15.74
N ALA A 51 19.84 -9.23 16.37
CA ALA A 51 19.24 -10.54 16.07
C ALA A 51 18.50 -10.51 14.73
N GLU A 52 17.73 -9.46 14.47
CA GLU A 52 17.06 -9.24 13.18
C GLU A 52 18.06 -9.11 12.04
N LEU A 53 19.17 -8.41 12.24
CA LEU A 53 20.23 -8.29 11.24
C LEU A 53 20.86 -9.64 10.88
N VAL A 54 21.03 -10.55 11.82
CA VAL A 54 21.50 -11.91 11.54
C VAL A 54 20.52 -12.65 10.62
N LEU A 55 19.22 -12.52 10.84
CA LEU A 55 18.19 -13.13 10.01
C LEU A 55 18.12 -12.51 8.61
N LEU A 56 18.29 -11.19 8.52
CA LEU A 56 18.15 -10.44 7.27
C LEU A 56 19.42 -10.46 6.41
N ALA A 57 20.61 -10.67 7.01
CA ALA A 57 21.90 -10.63 6.32
C ALA A 57 21.99 -11.55 5.09
N PRO A 58 21.54 -12.82 5.12
CA PRO A 58 21.57 -13.70 3.95
C PRO A 58 20.74 -13.19 2.76
N MET A 59 19.70 -12.40 3.05
CA MET A 59 18.72 -11.91 2.07
C MET A 59 18.91 -10.43 1.74
N LYS A 60 19.98 -9.80 2.22
CA LYS A 60 20.21 -8.35 2.14
C LYS A 60 20.13 -7.79 0.71
N LYS A 61 20.59 -8.55 -0.30
CA LYS A 61 20.56 -8.12 -1.71
C LYS A 61 19.16 -8.14 -2.33
N ASP A 62 18.24 -8.90 -1.74
CA ASP A 62 16.86 -9.03 -2.21
C ASP A 62 15.90 -8.11 -1.44
N LEU A 63 16.44 -7.35 -0.49
CA LEU A 63 15.71 -6.38 0.33
C LEU A 63 15.99 -4.95 -0.12
N PRO A 64 15.00 -4.05 -0.08
CA PRO A 64 15.23 -2.63 -0.26
C PRO A 64 16.22 -2.10 0.79
N SER A 65 17.15 -1.23 0.38
CA SER A 65 18.15 -0.63 1.29
C SER A 65 17.51 0.10 2.46
N GLU A 66 16.31 0.63 2.28
CA GLU A 66 15.53 1.37 3.26
C GLU A 66 15.21 0.53 4.51
N VAL A 67 15.12 -0.80 4.38
CA VAL A 67 14.96 -1.72 5.53
C VAL A 67 16.08 -1.51 6.57
N PHE A 68 17.28 -1.16 6.12
CA PHE A 68 18.47 -0.99 6.96
C PHE A 68 18.81 0.46 7.27
N THR A 69 18.25 1.41 6.55
CA THR A 69 18.69 2.82 6.57
C THR A 69 17.59 3.81 6.96
N GLN A 70 16.34 3.35 7.07
CA GLN A 70 15.20 4.22 7.36
C GLN A 70 14.24 3.54 8.33
N ILE A 71 13.71 4.30 9.28
CA ILE A 71 12.54 3.87 10.05
C ILE A 71 11.32 4.24 9.22
N TYR A 72 10.49 3.26 8.88
CA TYR A 72 9.30 3.51 8.07
C TYR A 72 8.34 4.46 8.78
N GLN A 73 7.97 5.52 8.08
CA GLN A 73 6.91 6.43 8.46
C GLN A 73 5.99 6.67 7.25
N PRO A 74 4.68 6.57 7.41
CA PRO A 74 3.77 6.96 6.36
C PRO A 74 3.90 8.47 6.07
N PRO A 75 3.62 8.91 4.82
CA PRO A 75 3.62 10.34 4.52
C PRO A 75 2.69 11.11 5.45
N VAL A 76 3.16 12.23 5.96
CA VAL A 76 2.37 13.17 6.77
C VAL A 76 2.09 14.42 5.94
N SER A 77 0.87 14.94 6.02
CA SER A 77 0.45 16.18 5.39
C SER A 77 0.27 17.31 6.39
N LYS A 78 0.10 18.54 5.91
CA LYS A 78 -0.25 19.68 6.75
C LYS A 78 -1.71 19.68 7.21
N GLY A 79 -2.53 18.81 6.63
CA GLY A 79 -3.94 18.67 6.99
C GLY A 79 -4.83 19.83 6.53
N ASP A 80 -4.46 20.48 5.45
CA ASP A 80 -5.19 21.63 4.87
C ASP A 80 -6.01 21.26 3.61
N GLY A 81 -5.96 20.01 3.19
CA GLY A 81 -6.64 19.50 1.98
C GLY A 81 -5.85 19.75 0.70
N TYR A 82 -4.67 20.36 0.80
CA TYR A 82 -3.78 20.62 -0.31
C TYR A 82 -2.31 20.65 0.13
N ASP A 83 -1.72 19.49 0.35
CA ASP A 83 -0.30 19.43 0.67
C ASP A 83 0.56 19.57 -0.58
N ARG A 84 0.99 20.80 -0.85
CA ARG A 84 1.83 21.13 -2.01
C ARG A 84 3.16 20.39 -1.99
N ASP A 85 3.76 20.22 -0.83
CA ASP A 85 5.09 19.61 -0.71
C ASP A 85 5.03 18.11 -1.05
N ASN A 86 3.98 17.41 -0.59
CA ASN A 86 3.74 16.03 -0.94
C ASN A 86 3.38 15.86 -2.43
N LEU A 87 2.58 16.76 -2.99
CA LEU A 87 2.25 16.72 -4.42
C LEU A 87 3.47 16.99 -5.31
N LEU A 88 4.39 17.89 -4.93
CA LEU A 88 5.64 18.10 -5.65
C LEU A 88 6.56 16.88 -5.60
N LYS A 89 6.65 16.20 -4.45
CA LYS A 89 7.39 14.91 -4.33
C LYS A 89 6.75 13.84 -5.22
N ALA A 90 5.42 13.75 -5.23
CA ALA A 90 4.68 12.80 -6.08
C ALA A 90 4.93 13.09 -7.57
N ASP A 91 4.87 14.35 -7.99
CA ASP A 91 5.16 14.75 -9.36
C ASP A 91 6.58 14.34 -9.79
N LYS A 92 7.58 14.57 -8.94
CA LYS A 92 8.95 14.18 -9.18
C LYS A 92 9.08 12.65 -9.37
N LEU A 93 8.51 11.85 -8.46
CA LEU A 93 8.51 10.39 -8.55
C LEU A 93 7.85 9.87 -9.83
N LEU A 94 6.75 10.49 -10.25
CA LEU A 94 6.06 10.13 -11.49
C LEU A 94 6.93 10.43 -12.71
N ASN A 95 7.56 11.60 -12.75
CA ASN A 95 8.47 11.96 -13.83
C ASN A 95 9.67 10.98 -13.91
N GLU A 96 10.29 10.64 -12.78
CA GLU A 96 11.37 9.66 -12.68
C GLU A 96 10.92 8.24 -13.10
N ALA A 97 9.64 7.91 -12.91
CA ALA A 97 9.04 6.65 -13.36
C ALA A 97 8.62 6.68 -14.86
N GLY A 98 8.93 7.76 -15.59
CA GLY A 98 8.59 7.89 -17.01
C GLY A 98 7.15 8.30 -17.30
N TRP A 99 6.46 8.83 -16.30
CA TRP A 99 5.12 9.39 -16.45
C TRP A 99 5.22 10.92 -16.47
N VAL A 100 5.00 11.54 -17.61
CA VAL A 100 5.17 12.99 -17.82
C VAL A 100 3.82 13.68 -17.97
N LEU A 101 3.76 14.96 -17.57
CA LEU A 101 2.56 15.76 -17.73
C LEU A 101 2.48 16.32 -19.16
N LYS A 102 1.39 16.07 -19.88
CA LYS A 102 1.04 16.69 -21.17
C LYS A 102 -0.28 17.43 -21.03
N GLY A 103 -0.21 18.75 -21.00
CA GLY A 103 -1.35 19.59 -20.61
C GLY A 103 -1.77 19.27 -19.17
N GLN A 104 -2.99 18.81 -18.98
CA GLN A 104 -3.53 18.43 -17.67
C GLN A 104 -3.52 16.91 -17.42
N GLN A 105 -2.95 16.12 -18.35
CA GLN A 105 -2.99 14.67 -18.27
C GLN A 105 -1.59 14.09 -18.07
N ARG A 106 -1.46 13.17 -17.14
CA ARG A 106 -0.25 12.37 -16.92
C ARG A 106 -0.23 11.21 -17.92
N VAL A 107 0.84 11.09 -18.71
CA VAL A 107 0.97 10.06 -19.73
C VAL A 107 2.33 9.36 -19.65
N ASN A 108 2.39 8.13 -20.07
CA ASN A 108 3.65 7.43 -20.23
C ASN A 108 4.49 8.11 -21.34
N ALA A 109 5.72 8.46 -21.03
CA ALA A 109 6.60 9.20 -21.95
C ALA A 109 6.90 8.45 -23.26
N THR A 110 6.91 7.12 -23.19
CA THR A 110 7.22 6.25 -24.36
C THR A 110 5.99 5.90 -25.16
N THR A 111 4.90 5.49 -24.49
CA THR A 111 3.70 4.96 -25.16
C THR A 111 2.62 6.01 -25.40
N GLY A 112 2.66 7.13 -24.69
CA GLY A 112 1.61 8.14 -24.70
C GLY A 112 0.32 7.75 -23.97
N GLN A 113 0.26 6.55 -23.41
CA GLN A 113 -0.92 6.08 -22.67
C GLN A 113 -1.14 6.91 -21.41
N PRO A 114 -2.40 7.31 -21.09
CA PRO A 114 -2.71 8.05 -19.88
C PRO A 114 -2.50 7.18 -18.64
N LEU A 115 -2.07 7.84 -17.55
CA LEU A 115 -2.04 7.22 -16.23
C LEU A 115 -3.45 7.24 -15.67
N SER A 116 -4.13 6.11 -15.80
CA SER A 116 -5.49 5.91 -15.30
C SER A 116 -5.62 4.54 -14.64
N PHE A 117 -6.50 4.45 -13.65
CA PHE A 117 -6.83 3.20 -12.98
C PHE A 117 -8.23 3.26 -12.36
N GLU A 118 -8.79 2.11 -12.07
CA GLU A 118 -10.09 1.98 -11.42
C GLU A 118 -9.94 1.77 -9.90
N LEU A 119 -10.69 2.54 -9.11
CA LEU A 119 -10.92 2.25 -7.70
C LEU A 119 -12.23 1.48 -7.55
N LEU A 120 -12.11 0.19 -7.23
CA LEU A 120 -13.24 -0.70 -7.02
C LEU A 120 -13.76 -0.61 -5.59
N LEU A 121 -15.05 -0.35 -5.41
CA LEU A 121 -15.70 -0.17 -4.11
C LEU A 121 -16.94 -1.05 -3.99
N PRO A 122 -17.24 -1.61 -2.79
CA PRO A 122 -18.56 -2.12 -2.48
C PRO A 122 -19.61 -1.02 -2.56
N ALA A 123 -20.78 -1.30 -3.14
CA ALA A 123 -21.88 -0.32 -3.26
C ALA A 123 -22.32 0.23 -1.89
N SER A 124 -22.24 -0.59 -0.84
CA SER A 124 -22.56 -0.22 0.54
C SER A 124 -21.47 0.53 1.30
N SER A 125 -20.29 0.74 0.69
CA SER A 125 -19.16 1.36 1.40
C SER A 125 -19.39 2.84 1.65
N ASN A 126 -19.06 3.30 2.87
CA ASN A 126 -18.86 4.73 3.12
C ASN A 126 -17.59 5.17 2.39
N SER A 127 -17.74 6.09 1.46
CA SER A 127 -16.68 6.49 0.54
C SER A 127 -16.43 8.01 0.53
N GLN A 128 -16.71 8.69 1.64
CA GLN A 128 -16.51 10.15 1.76
C GLN A 128 -15.06 10.57 1.46
N TRP A 129 -14.08 9.73 1.77
CA TRP A 129 -12.66 9.97 1.52
C TRP A 129 -12.26 9.87 0.04
N VAL A 130 -13.09 9.25 -0.79
CA VAL A 130 -12.74 8.93 -2.19
C VAL A 130 -12.64 10.19 -3.06
N LEU A 131 -13.61 11.10 -2.96
CA LEU A 131 -13.62 12.31 -3.78
C LEU A 131 -12.44 13.26 -3.48
N PRO A 132 -12.10 13.55 -2.21
CA PRO A 132 -10.88 14.31 -1.91
C PRO A 132 -9.61 13.67 -2.46
N PHE A 133 -9.49 12.36 -2.38
CA PHE A 133 -8.37 11.63 -2.94
C PHE A 133 -8.33 11.72 -4.48
N GLN A 134 -9.47 11.52 -5.15
CA GLN A 134 -9.58 11.69 -6.60
C GLN A 134 -9.16 13.09 -7.05
N HIS A 135 -9.59 14.13 -6.34
CA HIS A 135 -9.19 15.52 -6.64
C HIS A 135 -7.68 15.74 -6.47
N SER A 136 -7.06 15.14 -5.47
CA SER A 136 -5.60 15.21 -5.29
C SER A 136 -4.86 14.53 -6.44
N LEU A 137 -5.34 13.37 -6.91
CA LEU A 137 -4.78 12.67 -8.07
C LEU A 137 -4.96 13.45 -9.37
N GLN A 138 -6.11 14.10 -9.58
CA GLN A 138 -6.36 14.94 -10.74
C GLN A 138 -5.38 16.11 -10.83
N ARG A 139 -4.94 16.67 -9.71
CA ARG A 139 -3.88 17.71 -9.66
C ARG A 139 -2.53 17.22 -10.18
N LEU A 140 -2.28 15.91 -10.09
CA LEU A 140 -1.11 15.23 -10.66
C LEU A 140 -1.33 14.79 -12.13
N GLY A 141 -2.51 15.07 -12.69
CA GLY A 141 -2.92 14.63 -14.02
C GLY A 141 -3.32 13.15 -14.11
N ILE A 142 -3.55 12.51 -12.97
CA ILE A 142 -3.93 11.08 -12.87
C ILE A 142 -5.45 10.98 -12.89
N ASN A 143 -5.99 10.06 -13.70
CA ASN A 143 -7.40 9.73 -13.70
C ASN A 143 -7.65 8.49 -12.84
N MET A 144 -8.49 8.61 -11.80
CA MET A 144 -8.98 7.51 -11.00
C MET A 144 -10.49 7.37 -11.22
N ASP A 145 -10.90 6.30 -11.90
CA ASP A 145 -12.31 5.97 -12.11
C ASP A 145 -12.88 5.27 -10.88
N ILE A 146 -14.03 5.71 -10.40
CA ILE A 146 -14.69 5.14 -9.21
C ILE A 146 -15.75 4.15 -9.66
N ARG A 147 -15.55 2.86 -9.35
CA ARG A 147 -16.49 1.79 -9.70
C ARG A 147 -17.12 1.19 -8.45
N LYS A 148 -18.42 1.40 -8.27
CA LYS A 148 -19.19 0.77 -7.19
C LYS A 148 -19.94 -0.44 -7.73
N VAL A 149 -19.79 -1.58 -7.06
CA VAL A 149 -20.42 -2.85 -7.43
C VAL A 149 -20.96 -3.56 -6.19
N ASP A 150 -21.87 -4.52 -6.37
CA ASP A 150 -22.36 -5.36 -5.28
C ASP A 150 -21.28 -6.31 -4.72
N ASN A 151 -21.56 -6.90 -3.55
CA ASN A 151 -20.60 -7.76 -2.87
C ASN A 151 -20.25 -9.04 -3.65
N SER A 152 -21.17 -9.55 -4.47
CA SER A 152 -20.91 -10.74 -5.29
C SER A 152 -19.91 -10.42 -6.39
N GLN A 153 -20.05 -9.28 -7.03
CA GLN A 153 -19.10 -8.79 -8.02
C GLN A 153 -17.74 -8.48 -7.37
N ILE A 154 -17.71 -7.85 -6.17
CA ILE A 154 -16.45 -7.65 -5.42
C ILE A 154 -15.72 -8.99 -5.24
N THR A 155 -16.43 -10.01 -4.76
CA THR A 155 -15.85 -11.34 -4.52
C THR A 155 -15.34 -11.98 -5.80
N ASN A 156 -16.11 -11.92 -6.88
CA ASN A 156 -15.73 -12.49 -8.17
C ASN A 156 -14.49 -11.78 -8.76
N ARG A 157 -14.48 -10.44 -8.75
CA ARG A 157 -13.35 -9.65 -9.24
C ARG A 157 -12.10 -9.82 -8.39
N MET A 158 -12.24 -10.00 -7.07
CA MET A 158 -11.12 -10.38 -6.22
C MET A 158 -10.53 -11.75 -6.58
N ARG A 159 -11.38 -12.74 -6.84
CA ARG A 159 -10.94 -14.09 -7.23
C ARG A 159 -10.24 -14.11 -8.59
N SER A 160 -10.75 -13.36 -9.56
CA SER A 160 -10.16 -13.23 -10.89
C SER A 160 -9.02 -12.21 -10.97
N ARG A 161 -8.75 -11.46 -9.88
CA ARG A 161 -7.80 -10.32 -9.83
C ARG A 161 -8.09 -9.23 -10.85
N ASP A 162 -9.36 -9.04 -11.17
CA ASP A 162 -9.86 -8.00 -12.07
C ASP A 162 -10.13 -6.71 -11.30
N TYR A 163 -9.09 -6.07 -10.83
CA TYR A 163 -9.12 -4.75 -10.19
C TYR A 163 -7.73 -4.10 -10.21
N ASP A 164 -7.70 -2.79 -10.24
CA ASP A 164 -6.48 -2.02 -10.12
C ASP A 164 -6.22 -1.62 -8.66
N MET A 165 -7.22 -1.04 -8.00
CA MET A 165 -7.16 -0.60 -6.61
C MET A 165 -8.48 -0.90 -5.89
N MET A 166 -8.39 -1.33 -4.64
CA MET A 166 -9.55 -1.48 -3.76
C MET A 166 -9.17 -1.26 -2.29
N PRO A 167 -10.05 -0.69 -1.47
CA PRO A 167 -9.82 -0.63 -0.03
C PRO A 167 -9.98 -2.01 0.59
N ARG A 168 -9.09 -2.32 1.53
CA ARG A 168 -9.15 -3.57 2.28
C ARG A 168 -8.82 -3.35 3.74
N VAL A 169 -9.55 -4.03 4.61
CA VAL A 169 -9.23 -4.11 6.04
C VAL A 169 -8.39 -5.36 6.28
N TRP A 170 -7.20 -5.19 6.81
CA TRP A 170 -6.34 -6.25 7.29
C TRP A 170 -6.56 -6.40 8.79
N ARG A 171 -7.02 -7.56 9.17
CA ARG A 171 -7.16 -7.91 10.60
C ARG A 171 -5.95 -8.74 10.98
N ALA A 172 -4.90 -8.08 11.44
CA ALA A 172 -3.77 -8.78 12.01
C ALA A 172 -4.12 -9.29 13.42
N MET A 173 -3.69 -10.51 13.73
CA MET A 173 -3.66 -10.96 15.13
C MET A 173 -2.68 -10.10 15.91
N PRO A 174 -2.87 -9.92 17.23
CA PRO A 174 -1.93 -9.17 18.07
C PRO A 174 -0.52 -9.76 18.13
N TRP A 175 -0.35 -10.98 17.65
CA TRP A 175 0.92 -11.71 17.59
C TRP A 175 1.11 -12.34 16.21
N PRO A 176 2.35 -12.64 15.81
CA PRO A 176 2.63 -13.40 14.60
C PRO A 176 1.95 -14.77 14.65
N SER A 177 1.26 -15.14 13.58
CA SER A 177 0.50 -16.39 13.48
C SER A 177 0.58 -16.97 12.06
N SER A 178 0.03 -18.16 11.87
CA SER A 178 -0.08 -18.81 10.56
C SER A 178 -0.91 -18.00 9.53
N ASP A 179 -1.70 -17.04 9.98
CA ASP A 179 -2.44 -16.12 9.09
C ASP A 179 -1.53 -15.30 8.18
N LEU A 180 -0.27 -15.09 8.59
CA LEU A 180 0.75 -14.46 7.76
C LEU A 180 1.01 -15.23 6.47
N GLN A 181 0.99 -16.56 6.53
CA GLN A 181 1.19 -17.43 5.36
C GLN A 181 0.08 -17.19 4.32
N ILE A 182 -1.18 -17.24 4.75
CA ILE A 182 -2.34 -17.08 3.86
C ILE A 182 -2.37 -15.68 3.24
N SER A 183 -1.93 -14.67 3.99
CA SER A 183 -2.02 -13.26 3.58
C SER A 183 -0.85 -12.78 2.74
N TRP A 184 0.34 -13.34 2.91
CA TRP A 184 1.56 -12.74 2.36
C TRP A 184 2.52 -13.70 1.67
N SER A 185 2.35 -15.04 1.76
CA SER A 185 3.26 -15.96 1.09
C SER A 185 2.93 -16.14 -0.39
N SER A 186 3.95 -16.48 -1.17
CA SER A 186 3.84 -16.80 -2.59
C SER A 186 2.96 -18.03 -2.85
N GLU A 187 2.89 -18.97 -1.91
CA GLU A 187 2.03 -20.16 -1.98
C GLU A 187 0.55 -19.78 -2.15
N TYR A 188 0.14 -18.68 -1.52
CA TYR A 188 -1.24 -18.22 -1.54
C TYR A 188 -1.48 -17.07 -2.55
N ILE A 189 -0.65 -16.99 -3.59
CA ILE A 189 -0.74 -15.93 -4.62
C ILE A 189 -2.13 -15.85 -5.26
N ASN A 190 -2.80 -16.98 -5.42
CA ASN A 190 -4.14 -17.04 -6.02
C ASN A 190 -5.28 -16.92 -5.00
N SER A 191 -4.95 -16.76 -3.72
CA SER A 191 -5.93 -16.55 -2.66
C SER A 191 -6.45 -15.12 -2.66
N THR A 192 -7.73 -14.94 -2.31
CA THR A 192 -8.29 -13.61 -2.04
C THR A 192 -7.70 -12.96 -0.78
N TYR A 193 -7.05 -13.72 0.08
CA TYR A 193 -6.36 -13.20 1.28
C TYR A 193 -5.04 -12.51 0.91
N ASN A 194 -4.26 -13.05 -0.04
CA ASN A 194 -3.11 -12.36 -0.61
C ASN A 194 -3.56 -11.41 -1.73
N ALA A 195 -4.45 -10.47 -1.42
CA ALA A 195 -5.01 -9.54 -2.39
C ALA A 195 -3.96 -8.68 -3.13
N PRO A 196 -2.86 -8.20 -2.48
CA PRO A 196 -1.82 -7.46 -3.18
C PRO A 196 -1.02 -8.29 -4.19
N GLY A 197 -1.14 -9.62 -4.14
CA GLY A 197 -0.37 -10.51 -5.01
C GLY A 197 1.11 -10.55 -4.64
N VAL A 198 1.42 -10.57 -3.35
CA VAL A 198 2.80 -10.63 -2.86
C VAL A 198 3.44 -11.95 -3.27
N GLN A 199 4.58 -11.85 -3.96
CA GLN A 199 5.47 -12.95 -4.27
C GLN A 199 6.90 -12.51 -3.92
N SER A 200 7.41 -12.97 -2.80
CA SER A 200 8.74 -12.59 -2.33
C SER A 200 9.40 -13.77 -1.59
N PRO A 201 10.49 -14.31 -2.13
CA PRO A 201 11.24 -15.38 -1.45
C PRO A 201 11.71 -14.98 -0.05
N VAL A 202 11.98 -13.70 0.18
CA VAL A 202 12.37 -13.17 1.48
C VAL A 202 11.21 -13.25 2.47
N ILE A 203 10.01 -12.80 2.07
CA ILE A 203 8.81 -12.88 2.91
C ILE A 203 8.45 -14.34 3.18
N ASP A 204 8.53 -15.21 2.17
CA ASP A 204 8.28 -16.66 2.33
C ASP A 204 9.23 -17.28 3.34
N SER A 205 10.52 -16.95 3.26
CA SER A 205 11.54 -17.45 4.20
C SER A 205 11.26 -17.01 5.63
N LEU A 206 10.93 -15.72 5.84
CA LEU A 206 10.63 -15.20 7.18
C LEU A 206 9.35 -15.78 7.76
N ILE A 207 8.29 -15.94 6.95
CA ILE A 207 7.05 -16.60 7.38
C ILE A 207 7.29 -18.05 7.78
N ASN A 208 8.05 -18.79 7.00
CA ASN A 208 8.36 -20.19 7.31
C ASN A 208 9.16 -20.33 8.62
N GLN A 209 10.05 -19.41 8.92
CA GLN A 209 10.76 -19.36 10.20
C GLN A 209 9.79 -19.11 11.36
N ILE A 210 8.88 -18.13 11.24
CA ILE A 210 7.85 -17.86 12.25
C ILE A 210 7.00 -19.10 12.51
N ILE A 211 6.53 -19.79 11.46
CA ILE A 211 5.70 -20.99 11.58
C ILE A 211 6.47 -22.12 12.26
N ALA A 212 7.75 -22.30 11.93
CA ALA A 212 8.60 -23.31 12.56
C ALA A 212 8.79 -23.06 14.07
N GLU A 213 8.93 -21.80 14.49
CA GLU A 213 9.03 -21.45 15.92
C GLU A 213 7.69 -21.64 16.65
N ILE A 214 6.56 -21.30 16.04
CA ILE A 214 5.23 -21.58 16.60
C ILE A 214 5.05 -23.10 16.81
N GLY A 215 5.44 -23.91 15.82
CA GLY A 215 5.36 -25.38 15.91
C GLY A 215 6.26 -25.99 16.99
N ARG A 216 7.35 -25.32 17.39
CA ARG A 216 8.23 -25.76 18.49
C ARG A 216 7.71 -25.40 19.87
N ALA A 217 6.86 -24.37 19.96
CA ALA A 217 6.27 -23.90 21.22
C ALA A 217 5.08 -24.77 21.67
N HIS A 218 4.62 -25.69 20.85
CA HIS A 218 3.56 -26.66 21.09
C HIS A 218 4.12 -28.09 21.07
#